data_05ba710d853d02ef50b85047d6aad3cf
#
_entry.id   05ba710d853d02ef50b85047d6aad3cf
#
_cell.length_a   1.000
_cell.length_b   1.000
_cell.length_c   1.000
_cell.angle_alpha   90.00
_cell.angle_beta   90.00
_cell.angle_gamma   90.00
#
_symmetry.space_group_name_H-M   'P 1'
#
loop_
_entity.id
_entity.type
_entity.pdbx_description
1 polymer ?
#
loop_
_entity_poly.entity_id
_entity_poly.type
_entity_poly.pdbx_seq_one_letter_code
_entity_poly.pdbx_strand_id
1 'polypeptide(L)'
;MKPGRLKQILLLTDGCSNHGEDPVVVAALARNQGITVNVIGVLDDRQNGRPQGLEEVEAIAEAGGGVSQIVYQKSLSQTVQMVTRQAMTQTIQGVVNKELQEILGKNQTIEELPPEQRGEVVEVVDELGEQCDLEVLVLVDTSASMHHKLPTVKEALFDLSLSLNARSGSNQFSVYAFPDPKKTIRQMVDWTPELGEIHGIFSKLNSGGYTPTGPALKEALYSFAGMPLLERIRDEEDPYEETGF
;
A
#
# COMPACT_ATOMS: atom_id res chain seq x y z
N MET A 1 0.33 -24.98 -11.29
CA MET A 1 0.65 -23.57 -11.60
C MET A 1 1.24 -22.97 -10.34
N LYS A 2 2.31 -22.15 -10.41
CA LYS A 2 2.72 -21.40 -9.19
C LYS A 2 1.63 -20.33 -8.95
N PRO A 3 1.12 -20.20 -7.72
CA PRO A 3 0.17 -19.14 -7.42
C PRO A 3 0.78 -17.78 -7.79
N GLY A 4 -0.04 -16.88 -8.29
CA GLY A 4 0.41 -15.51 -8.61
C GLY A 4 0.91 -14.82 -7.35
N ARG A 5 1.81 -13.84 -7.50
CA ARG A 5 2.30 -13.01 -6.41
C ARG A 5 1.70 -11.61 -6.50
N LEU A 6 0.99 -11.20 -5.47
CA LEU A 6 0.43 -9.87 -5.34
C LEU A 6 1.39 -8.96 -4.55
N LYS A 7 1.55 -7.73 -5.00
CA LYS A 7 2.39 -6.72 -4.36
C LYS A 7 1.56 -5.53 -3.94
N GLN A 8 1.67 -5.14 -2.70
CA GLN A 8 0.93 -4.00 -2.14
C GLN A 8 1.84 -3.08 -1.32
N ILE A 9 1.67 -1.77 -1.48
CA ILE A 9 2.14 -0.77 -0.52
C ILE A 9 0.93 -0.37 0.32
N LEU A 10 1.07 -0.44 1.64
CA LEU A 10 0.09 0.05 2.60
C LEU A 10 0.64 1.30 3.26
N LEU A 11 0.16 2.47 2.85
CA LEU A 11 0.51 3.77 3.42
C LEU A 11 -0.40 4.09 4.61
N LEU A 12 0.20 4.37 5.76
CA LEU A 12 -0.46 4.84 6.97
C LEU A 12 0.01 6.27 7.27
N THR A 13 -0.91 7.24 7.21
CA THR A 13 -0.62 8.68 7.42
C THR A 13 -1.79 9.38 8.08
N ASP A 14 -1.59 10.59 8.60
CA ASP A 14 -2.67 11.43 9.14
C ASP A 14 -2.73 12.83 8.51
N GLY A 15 -1.88 13.07 7.52
CA GLY A 15 -1.73 14.38 6.92
C GLY A 15 -1.48 14.38 5.42
N CYS A 16 -1.51 15.60 4.89
CA CYS A 16 -1.17 15.86 3.51
C CYS A 16 0.34 15.83 3.31
N SER A 17 0.75 15.37 2.14
CA SER A 17 2.09 15.60 1.64
C SER A 17 2.38 17.11 1.55
N ASN A 18 3.53 17.51 2.04
CA ASN A 18 3.92 18.92 2.04
C ASN A 18 5.34 19.14 1.49
N HIS A 19 5.97 18.11 0.98
CA HIS A 19 7.33 18.19 0.47
C HIS A 19 7.62 17.13 -0.61
N GLY A 20 8.29 17.55 -1.68
CA GLY A 20 8.80 16.69 -2.74
C GLY A 20 7.79 16.42 -3.85
N GLU A 21 7.94 15.28 -4.50
CA GLU A 21 7.12 14.85 -5.64
C GLU A 21 5.65 14.63 -5.26
N ASP A 22 4.76 14.78 -6.24
CA ASP A 22 3.33 14.49 -6.06
C ASP A 22 3.12 12.99 -5.80
N PRO A 23 2.58 12.61 -4.63
CA PRO A 23 2.35 11.22 -4.29
C PRO A 23 1.35 10.51 -5.22
N VAL A 24 0.42 11.24 -5.84
CA VAL A 24 -0.55 10.71 -6.80
C VAL A 24 0.16 10.19 -8.05
N VAL A 25 1.13 10.98 -8.57
CA VAL A 25 1.95 10.57 -9.72
C VAL A 25 2.76 9.32 -9.41
N VAL A 26 3.38 9.26 -8.23
CA VAL A 26 4.18 8.10 -7.81
C VAL A 26 3.29 6.86 -7.60
N ALA A 27 2.10 7.01 -7.06
CA ALA A 27 1.14 5.92 -6.91
C ALA A 27 0.71 5.34 -8.27
N ALA A 28 0.49 6.19 -9.28
CA ALA A 28 0.22 5.75 -10.65
C ALA A 28 1.40 4.97 -11.26
N LEU A 29 2.64 5.38 -10.98
CA LEU A 29 3.84 4.64 -11.41
C LEU A 29 3.91 3.25 -10.74
N ALA A 30 3.59 3.15 -9.44
CA ALA A 30 3.52 1.88 -8.73
C ALA A 30 2.51 0.92 -9.38
N ARG A 31 1.31 1.42 -9.69
CA ARG A 31 0.26 0.65 -10.38
C ARG A 31 0.73 0.12 -11.73
N ASN A 32 1.44 0.94 -12.52
CA ASN A 32 1.99 0.53 -13.82
C ASN A 32 3.02 -0.60 -13.69
N GLN A 33 3.64 -0.75 -12.52
CA GLN A 33 4.57 -1.85 -12.19
C GLN A 33 3.88 -3.04 -11.50
N GLY A 34 2.55 -3.05 -11.46
CA GLY A 34 1.77 -4.12 -10.83
C GLY A 34 1.79 -4.09 -9.30
N ILE A 35 2.08 -2.93 -8.70
CA ILE A 35 2.07 -2.72 -7.25
C ILE A 35 0.87 -1.85 -6.89
N THR A 36 -0.02 -2.39 -6.08
CA THR A 36 -1.22 -1.69 -5.60
C THR A 36 -0.87 -0.79 -4.41
N VAL A 37 -1.32 0.47 -4.41
CA VAL A 37 -1.10 1.41 -3.30
C VAL A 37 -2.39 1.63 -2.54
N ASN A 38 -2.45 1.12 -1.31
CA ASN A 38 -3.56 1.33 -0.37
C ASN A 38 -3.20 2.44 0.61
N VAL A 39 -4.16 3.27 0.98
CA VAL A 39 -3.92 4.39 1.89
C VAL A 39 -4.93 4.40 3.04
N ILE A 40 -4.43 4.46 4.26
CA ILE A 40 -5.26 4.62 5.45
C ILE A 40 -4.91 5.94 6.13
N GLY A 41 -5.87 6.84 6.15
CA GLY A 41 -5.83 8.09 6.90
C GLY A 41 -6.21 7.86 8.36
N VAL A 42 -5.27 8.07 9.30
CA VAL A 42 -5.47 7.80 10.72
C VAL A 42 -5.85 9.09 11.46
N LEU A 43 -7.10 9.18 11.90
CA LEU A 43 -7.61 10.34 12.64
C LEU A 43 -7.36 10.23 14.14
N ASP A 44 -7.21 11.40 14.78
CA ASP A 44 -7.25 11.52 16.22
C ASP A 44 -8.71 11.47 16.71
N ASP A 45 -8.98 10.68 17.74
CA ASP A 45 -10.31 10.60 18.40
C ASP A 45 -10.78 11.94 18.97
N ARG A 46 -9.88 12.93 19.09
CA ARG A 46 -10.13 14.27 19.66
C ARG A 46 -10.36 15.37 18.61
N GLN A 47 -10.18 15.08 17.34
CA GLN A 47 -10.37 16.08 16.28
C GLN A 47 -11.85 16.17 15.87
N ASN A 48 -12.48 17.29 16.20
CA ASN A 48 -13.79 17.68 15.68
C ASN A 48 -13.60 18.51 14.40
N GLY A 49 -13.83 17.93 13.25
CA GLY A 49 -13.77 18.63 11.95
C GLY A 49 -13.43 17.67 10.80
N ARG A 50 -13.65 18.14 9.56
CA ARG A 50 -13.23 17.41 8.37
C ARG A 50 -11.70 17.54 8.27
N PRO A 51 -10.93 16.45 8.39
CA PRO A 51 -9.47 16.53 8.37
C PRO A 51 -8.98 17.05 7.03
N GLN A 52 -7.94 17.89 7.06
CA GLN A 52 -7.20 18.21 5.86
C GLN A 52 -6.47 16.95 5.37
N GLY A 53 -6.46 16.72 4.06
CA GLY A 53 -5.76 15.56 3.46
C GLY A 53 -6.62 14.37 3.07
N LEU A 54 -7.93 14.42 3.32
CA LEU A 54 -8.85 13.35 2.89
C LEU A 54 -8.82 13.14 1.38
N GLU A 55 -8.86 14.23 0.62
CA GLU A 55 -8.84 14.18 -0.84
C GLU A 55 -7.53 13.61 -1.38
N GLU A 56 -6.41 13.88 -0.72
CA GLU A 56 -5.11 13.31 -1.10
C GLU A 56 -5.04 11.80 -0.82
N VAL A 57 -5.54 11.35 0.33
CA VAL A 57 -5.64 9.91 0.68
C VAL A 57 -6.42 9.14 -0.39
N GLU A 58 -7.57 9.67 -0.79
CA GLU A 58 -8.42 9.09 -1.84
C GLU A 58 -7.72 9.11 -3.20
N ALA A 59 -7.13 10.25 -3.58
CA ALA A 59 -6.46 10.42 -4.88
C ALA A 59 -5.23 9.50 -5.03
N ILE A 60 -4.42 9.33 -3.98
CA ILE A 60 -3.26 8.42 -3.99
C ILE A 60 -3.72 6.98 -4.19
N ALA A 61 -4.72 6.53 -3.44
CA ALA A 61 -5.22 5.16 -3.54
C ALA A 61 -5.86 4.88 -4.90
N GLU A 62 -6.66 5.81 -5.43
CA GLU A 62 -7.28 5.69 -6.76
C GLU A 62 -6.21 5.58 -7.86
N ALA A 63 -5.22 6.48 -7.85
CA ALA A 63 -4.12 6.45 -8.80
C ALA A 63 -3.32 5.14 -8.70
N GLY A 64 -3.08 4.65 -7.47
CA GLY A 64 -2.39 3.41 -7.17
C GLY A 64 -3.21 2.14 -7.41
N GLY A 65 -4.47 2.26 -7.83
CA GLY A 65 -5.38 1.13 -8.06
C GLY A 65 -5.73 0.37 -6.78
N GLY A 66 -5.66 1.03 -5.63
CA GLY A 66 -5.91 0.45 -4.32
C GLY A 66 -7.16 0.99 -3.62
N VAL A 67 -7.21 0.77 -2.33
CA VAL A 67 -8.31 1.14 -1.44
C VAL A 67 -7.87 2.25 -0.49
N SER A 68 -8.72 3.27 -0.32
CA SER A 68 -8.56 4.29 0.71
C SER A 68 -9.58 4.10 1.84
N GLN A 69 -9.14 4.35 3.05
CA GLN A 69 -10.01 4.44 4.21
C GLN A 69 -9.51 5.50 5.18
N ILE A 70 -10.44 6.14 5.85
CA ILE A 70 -10.16 7.12 6.88
C ILE A 70 -10.82 6.65 8.17
N VAL A 71 -10.00 6.50 9.20
CA VAL A 71 -10.46 5.86 10.44
C VAL A 71 -9.89 6.50 11.68
N TYR A 72 -10.64 6.41 12.76
CA TYR A 72 -10.13 6.70 14.09
C TYR A 72 -9.22 5.57 14.61
N GLN A 73 -8.28 5.91 15.48
CA GLN A 73 -7.31 4.97 16.02
C GLN A 73 -7.93 3.65 16.50
N LYS A 74 -9.05 3.70 17.23
CA LYS A 74 -9.73 2.52 17.77
C LYS A 74 -10.20 1.48 16.74
N SER A 75 -10.35 1.88 15.48
CA SER A 75 -10.79 0.99 14.39
C SER A 75 -9.65 0.59 13.47
N LEU A 76 -8.41 1.01 13.76
CA LEU A 76 -7.28 0.87 12.85
C LEU A 76 -6.95 -0.59 12.53
N SER A 77 -6.86 -1.47 13.53
CA SER A 77 -6.58 -2.90 13.35
C SER A 77 -7.55 -3.57 12.37
N GLN A 78 -8.84 -3.36 12.57
CA GLN A 78 -9.86 -3.94 11.70
C GLN A 78 -9.78 -3.36 10.28
N THR A 79 -9.53 -2.06 10.17
CA THR A 79 -9.46 -1.38 8.87
C THR A 79 -8.24 -1.81 8.06
N VAL A 80 -7.08 -1.93 8.69
CA VAL A 80 -5.86 -2.41 8.02
C VAL A 80 -6.08 -3.79 7.41
N GLN A 81 -6.69 -4.72 8.14
CA GLN A 81 -7.01 -6.05 7.65
C GLN A 81 -8.02 -6.01 6.49
N MET A 82 -9.11 -5.23 6.65
CA MET A 82 -10.14 -5.09 5.63
C MET A 82 -9.58 -4.51 4.33
N VAL A 83 -8.85 -3.40 4.40
CA VAL A 83 -8.26 -2.72 3.24
C VAL A 83 -7.30 -3.65 2.49
N THR A 84 -6.43 -4.37 3.21
CA THR A 84 -5.47 -5.28 2.59
C THR A 84 -6.18 -6.43 1.86
N ARG A 85 -7.19 -7.05 2.48
CA ARG A 85 -7.99 -8.13 1.85
C ARG A 85 -8.82 -7.63 0.68
N GLN A 86 -9.47 -6.47 0.81
CA GLN A 86 -10.25 -5.87 -0.26
C GLN A 86 -9.39 -5.55 -1.49
N ALA A 87 -8.20 -4.99 -1.28
CA ALA A 87 -7.27 -4.70 -2.37
C ALA A 87 -6.77 -5.99 -3.07
N MET A 88 -6.56 -7.07 -2.33
CA MET A 88 -6.27 -8.39 -2.93
C MET A 88 -7.39 -8.84 -3.85
N THR A 89 -8.63 -8.87 -3.34
CA THR A 89 -9.81 -9.28 -4.10
C THR A 89 -9.98 -8.44 -5.36
N GLN A 90 -9.87 -7.10 -5.25
CA GLN A 90 -9.96 -6.20 -6.40
C GLN A 90 -8.86 -6.45 -7.45
N THR A 91 -7.64 -6.71 -7.01
CA THR A 91 -6.53 -7.01 -7.93
C THR A 91 -6.79 -8.32 -8.68
N ILE A 92 -7.24 -9.37 -7.98
CA ILE A 92 -7.57 -10.68 -8.59
C ILE A 92 -8.76 -10.53 -9.55
N GLN A 93 -9.83 -9.83 -9.14
CA GLN A 93 -10.98 -9.55 -10.00
C GLN A 93 -10.58 -8.80 -11.27
N GLY A 94 -9.68 -7.82 -11.16
CA GLY A 94 -9.14 -7.10 -12.31
C GLY A 94 -8.43 -8.01 -13.31
N VAL A 95 -7.64 -8.97 -12.82
CA VAL A 95 -6.98 -9.98 -13.67
C VAL A 95 -8.02 -10.90 -14.32
N VAL A 96 -8.98 -11.42 -13.54
CA VAL A 96 -10.04 -12.30 -14.04
C VAL A 96 -10.91 -11.59 -15.08
N ASN A 97 -11.30 -10.32 -14.84
CA ASN A 97 -12.04 -9.53 -15.81
C ASN A 97 -11.28 -9.36 -17.13
N LYS A 98 -9.97 -9.13 -17.05
CA LYS A 98 -9.13 -9.01 -18.26
C LYS A 98 -9.11 -10.32 -19.06
N GLU A 99 -8.93 -11.45 -18.39
CA GLU A 99 -8.98 -12.78 -19.03
C GLU A 99 -10.35 -13.08 -19.64
N LEU A 100 -11.45 -12.75 -18.95
CA LEU A 100 -12.81 -12.90 -19.48
C LEU A 100 -13.00 -12.06 -20.75
N GLN A 101 -12.51 -10.82 -20.79
CA GLN A 101 -12.59 -9.96 -21.97
C GLN A 101 -11.78 -10.49 -23.16
N GLU A 102 -10.62 -11.12 -22.90
CA GLU A 102 -9.80 -11.73 -23.95
C GLU A 102 -10.45 -13.00 -24.52
N ILE A 103 -11.10 -13.82 -23.68
CA ILE A 103 -11.71 -15.11 -24.09
C ILE A 103 -13.10 -14.92 -24.68
N LEU A 104 -13.95 -14.12 -24.05
CA LEU A 104 -15.38 -14.00 -24.37
C LEU A 104 -15.75 -12.73 -25.16
N GLY A 105 -14.83 -11.77 -25.28
CA GLY A 105 -15.01 -10.54 -26.03
C GLY A 105 -15.08 -9.26 -25.14
N LYS A 106 -14.92 -8.11 -25.78
CA LYS A 106 -14.58 -6.82 -25.15
C LYS A 106 -15.54 -6.25 -24.10
N ASN A 107 -16.67 -6.82 -23.80
CA ASN A 107 -17.64 -6.26 -22.87
C ASN A 107 -18.08 -7.23 -21.79
N GLN A 108 -17.32 -8.28 -21.55
CA GLN A 108 -17.70 -9.26 -20.52
C GLN A 108 -16.86 -9.06 -19.25
N THR A 109 -17.53 -8.59 -18.20
CA THR A 109 -17.00 -8.52 -16.84
C THR A 109 -17.74 -9.53 -15.95
N ILE A 110 -17.23 -9.78 -14.74
CA ILE A 110 -17.88 -10.68 -13.76
C ILE A 110 -19.33 -10.24 -13.51
N GLU A 111 -19.59 -8.94 -13.47
CA GLU A 111 -20.93 -8.37 -13.22
C GLU A 111 -21.93 -8.68 -14.34
N GLU A 112 -21.46 -8.87 -15.57
CA GLU A 112 -22.30 -9.12 -16.76
C GLU A 112 -22.56 -10.60 -17.00
N LEU A 113 -21.87 -11.49 -16.27
CA LEU A 113 -22.11 -12.92 -16.34
C LEU A 113 -23.48 -13.30 -15.78
N PRO A 114 -24.12 -14.37 -16.33
CA PRO A 114 -25.29 -15.00 -15.72
C PRO A 114 -25.05 -15.33 -14.24
N PRO A 115 -26.08 -15.25 -13.35
CA PRO A 115 -25.93 -15.44 -11.92
C PRO A 115 -25.18 -16.71 -11.50
N GLU A 116 -25.43 -17.83 -12.20
CA GLU A 116 -24.79 -19.12 -11.93
C GLU A 116 -23.29 -19.05 -12.21
N GLN A 117 -22.90 -18.57 -13.40
CA GLN A 117 -21.50 -18.42 -13.79
C GLN A 117 -20.77 -17.37 -12.94
N ARG A 118 -21.48 -16.28 -12.57
CA ARG A 118 -20.93 -15.28 -11.65
C ARG A 118 -20.58 -15.88 -10.31
N GLY A 119 -21.43 -16.75 -9.75
CA GLY A 119 -21.17 -17.44 -8.50
C GLY A 119 -19.89 -18.28 -8.56
N GLU A 120 -19.73 -19.07 -9.62
CA GLU A 120 -18.54 -19.89 -9.83
C GLU A 120 -17.25 -19.03 -9.96
N VAL A 121 -17.32 -17.92 -10.68
CA VAL A 121 -16.15 -17.02 -10.83
C VAL A 121 -15.80 -16.33 -9.50
N VAL A 122 -16.79 -15.92 -8.71
CA VAL A 122 -16.54 -15.33 -7.39
C VAL A 122 -15.88 -16.34 -6.45
N GLU A 123 -16.33 -17.61 -6.46
CA GLU A 123 -15.71 -18.68 -5.69
C GLU A 123 -14.23 -18.90 -6.09
N VAL A 124 -13.93 -18.87 -7.38
CA VAL A 124 -12.54 -18.94 -7.89
C VAL A 124 -11.72 -17.73 -7.43
N VAL A 125 -12.27 -16.52 -7.46
CA VAL A 125 -11.59 -15.30 -6.97
C VAL A 125 -11.27 -15.42 -5.49
N ASP A 126 -12.20 -15.91 -4.68
CA ASP A 126 -12.00 -16.12 -3.25
C ASP A 126 -10.93 -17.19 -2.97
N GLU A 127 -10.97 -18.31 -3.71
CA GLU A 127 -9.95 -19.35 -3.60
C GLU A 127 -8.56 -18.85 -4.00
N LEU A 128 -8.45 -18.11 -5.09
CA LEU A 128 -7.19 -17.44 -5.49
C LEU A 128 -6.70 -16.48 -4.41
N GLY A 129 -7.62 -15.73 -3.79
CA GLY A 129 -7.33 -14.86 -2.65
C GLY A 129 -6.73 -15.59 -1.44
N GLU A 130 -7.15 -16.83 -1.19
CA GLU A 130 -6.61 -17.66 -0.12
C GLU A 130 -5.26 -18.31 -0.47
N GLN A 131 -4.97 -18.56 -1.74
CA GLN A 131 -3.81 -19.33 -2.18
C GLN A 131 -2.64 -18.47 -2.72
N CYS A 132 -2.90 -17.25 -3.21
CA CYS A 132 -1.85 -16.43 -3.80
C CYS A 132 -0.82 -15.96 -2.76
N ASP A 133 0.44 -15.83 -3.20
CA ASP A 133 1.48 -15.18 -2.41
C ASP A 133 1.24 -13.68 -2.31
N LEU A 134 1.49 -13.08 -1.16
CA LEU A 134 1.30 -11.65 -0.90
C LEU A 134 2.55 -11.01 -0.29
N GLU A 135 3.02 -9.95 -0.93
CA GLU A 135 4.07 -9.07 -0.41
C GLU A 135 3.44 -7.72 -0.03
N VAL A 136 3.53 -7.34 1.24
CA VAL A 136 3.02 -6.06 1.76
C VAL A 136 4.18 -5.23 2.28
N LEU A 137 4.47 -4.12 1.61
CA LEU A 137 5.36 -3.11 2.14
C LEU A 137 4.51 -2.07 2.88
N VAL A 138 4.69 -2.00 4.19
CA VAL A 138 4.01 -1.00 5.03
C VAL A 138 4.88 0.24 5.12
N LEU A 139 4.33 1.38 4.73
CA LEU A 139 4.96 2.68 4.79
C LEU A 139 4.26 3.54 5.83
N VAL A 140 4.92 3.80 6.94
CA VAL A 140 4.33 4.47 8.10
C VAL A 140 4.83 5.91 8.19
N ASP A 141 3.90 6.84 8.14
CA ASP A 141 4.17 8.23 8.50
C ASP A 141 4.47 8.31 10.01
N THR A 142 5.62 8.87 10.33
CA THR A 142 6.09 9.09 11.70
C THR A 142 6.33 10.57 11.99
N SER A 143 5.65 11.46 11.27
CA SER A 143 5.61 12.89 11.55
C SER A 143 5.09 13.17 12.96
N ALA A 144 5.26 14.42 13.42
CA ALA A 144 4.93 14.79 14.80
C ALA A 144 3.46 14.51 15.16
N SER A 145 2.52 14.68 14.21
CA SER A 145 1.09 14.40 14.38
C SER A 145 0.77 12.93 14.56
N MET A 146 1.61 12.04 14.01
CA MET A 146 1.45 10.58 14.13
C MET A 146 2.01 10.01 15.43
N HIS A 147 2.84 10.74 16.18
CA HIS A 147 3.61 10.20 17.29
C HIS A 147 2.76 9.42 18.31
N HIS A 148 1.63 9.96 18.73
CA HIS A 148 0.75 9.31 19.70
C HIS A 148 -0.12 8.18 19.11
N LYS A 149 -0.17 8.04 17.77
CA LYS A 149 -0.91 6.99 17.04
C LYS A 149 -0.04 5.76 16.78
N LEU A 150 1.29 5.89 16.84
CA LEU A 150 2.24 4.82 16.52
C LEU A 150 2.05 3.53 17.36
N PRO A 151 1.70 3.58 18.67
CA PRO A 151 1.39 2.37 19.42
C PRO A 151 0.23 1.57 18.80
N THR A 152 -0.85 2.26 18.40
CA THR A 152 -2.01 1.63 17.75
C THR A 152 -1.66 1.12 16.36
N VAL A 153 -0.85 1.85 15.59
CA VAL A 153 -0.32 1.39 14.30
C VAL A 153 0.42 0.05 14.47
N LYS A 154 1.27 -0.04 15.48
CA LYS A 154 2.01 -1.26 15.77
C LYS A 154 1.09 -2.45 16.06
N GLU A 155 0.09 -2.27 16.92
CA GLU A 155 -0.90 -3.31 17.23
C GLU A 155 -1.65 -3.74 15.97
N ALA A 156 -2.07 -2.78 15.15
CA ALA A 156 -2.75 -3.04 13.89
C ALA A 156 -1.92 -3.86 12.90
N LEU A 157 -0.61 -3.60 12.81
CA LEU A 157 0.29 -4.36 11.94
C LEU A 157 0.54 -5.78 12.45
N PHE A 158 0.63 -5.96 13.76
CA PHE A 158 0.71 -7.28 14.35
C PHE A 158 -0.56 -8.11 14.05
N ASP A 159 -1.74 -7.54 14.28
CA ASP A 159 -3.02 -8.18 13.98
C ASP A 159 -3.17 -8.49 12.48
N LEU A 160 -2.67 -7.61 11.60
CA LEU A 160 -2.64 -7.85 10.16
C LEU A 160 -1.83 -9.11 9.83
N SER A 161 -0.61 -9.23 10.38
CA SER A 161 0.24 -10.38 10.09
C SER A 161 -0.38 -11.69 10.57
N LEU A 162 -1.01 -11.70 11.75
CA LEU A 162 -1.75 -12.87 12.25
C LEU A 162 -2.92 -13.24 11.34
N SER A 163 -3.70 -12.24 10.93
CA SER A 163 -4.87 -12.46 10.07
C SER A 163 -4.50 -12.99 8.69
N LEU A 164 -3.42 -12.49 8.10
CA LEU A 164 -2.96 -12.93 6.78
C LEU A 164 -2.27 -14.29 6.83
N ASN A 165 -1.55 -14.61 7.91
CA ASN A 165 -0.91 -15.91 8.08
C ASN A 165 -1.90 -17.05 8.35
N ALA A 166 -3.19 -16.75 8.57
CA ALA A 166 -4.24 -17.76 8.57
C ALA A 166 -4.63 -18.26 7.17
N ARG A 167 -4.19 -17.59 6.08
CA ARG A 167 -4.40 -18.01 4.70
C ARG A 167 -3.45 -19.15 4.33
N SER A 168 -3.79 -19.85 3.25
CA SER A 168 -2.97 -20.94 2.69
C SER A 168 -1.76 -20.43 1.89
N GLY A 169 -1.88 -19.23 1.27
CA GLY A 169 -0.79 -18.57 0.54
C GLY A 169 0.26 -17.98 1.47
N SER A 170 1.49 -17.84 0.97
CA SER A 170 2.57 -17.22 1.75
C SER A 170 2.41 -15.71 1.82
N ASN A 171 2.84 -15.12 2.96
CA ASN A 171 2.84 -13.69 3.14
C ASN A 171 4.24 -13.22 3.51
N GLN A 172 4.63 -12.05 2.99
CA GLN A 172 5.85 -11.36 3.34
C GLN A 172 5.54 -9.90 3.67
N PHE A 173 6.08 -9.41 4.76
CA PHE A 173 5.90 -8.05 5.21
C PHE A 173 7.24 -7.35 5.33
N SER A 174 7.30 -6.09 4.93
CA SER A 174 8.40 -5.20 5.24
C SER A 174 7.83 -3.88 5.75
N VAL A 175 8.49 -3.24 6.73
CA VAL A 175 8.00 -2.01 7.35
C VAL A 175 9.04 -0.91 7.18
N TYR A 176 8.60 0.21 6.65
CA TYR A 176 9.38 1.43 6.50
C TYR A 176 8.70 2.59 7.24
N ALA A 177 9.51 3.48 7.77
CA ALA A 177 9.06 4.72 8.41
C ALA A 177 9.56 5.94 7.62
N PHE A 178 8.76 6.99 7.55
CA PHE A 178 9.12 8.29 7.01
C PHE A 178 8.50 9.42 7.84
N PRO A 179 9.09 10.64 7.86
CA PRO A 179 10.38 10.99 7.28
C PRO A 179 11.57 10.45 8.09
N ASP A 180 12.68 10.22 7.41
CA ASP A 180 13.97 9.96 8.07
C ASP A 180 14.94 11.12 7.84
N PRO A 181 15.69 11.58 8.86
CA PRO A 181 16.57 12.74 8.71
C PRO A 181 17.74 12.57 7.76
N LYS A 182 18.13 11.32 7.46
CA LYS A 182 19.32 11.00 6.63
C LYS A 182 18.93 10.44 5.28
N LYS A 183 17.78 9.78 5.21
CA LYS A 183 17.22 9.17 4.02
C LYS A 183 15.73 9.51 4.00
N THR A 184 15.08 9.48 2.87
CA THR A 184 13.64 9.75 2.79
C THR A 184 12.84 8.76 3.64
N ILE A 185 13.20 7.48 3.57
CA ILE A 185 12.59 6.40 4.36
C ILE A 185 13.66 5.62 5.14
N ARG A 186 13.24 5.03 6.25
CA ARG A 186 14.03 4.11 7.05
C ARG A 186 13.38 2.75 7.09
N GLN A 187 14.09 1.72 6.68
CA GLN A 187 13.65 0.35 6.88
C GLN A 187 13.69 -0.01 8.37
N MET A 188 12.55 -0.42 8.89
CA MET A 188 12.34 -0.79 10.28
C MET A 188 12.33 -2.31 10.44
N VAL A 189 11.72 -3.01 9.48
CA VAL A 189 11.65 -4.48 9.41
C VAL A 189 11.95 -4.90 7.98
N ASP A 190 12.87 -5.81 7.81
CA ASP A 190 13.12 -6.45 6.52
C ASP A 190 12.03 -7.48 6.21
N TRP A 191 11.99 -7.97 4.99
CA TRP A 191 10.99 -8.94 4.55
C TRP A 191 10.92 -10.16 5.48
N THR A 192 9.76 -10.36 6.09
CA THR A 192 9.49 -11.43 7.04
C THR A 192 8.05 -11.93 6.92
N PRO A 193 7.78 -13.22 7.14
CA PRO A 193 6.41 -13.72 7.18
C PRO A 193 5.65 -13.31 8.45
N GLU A 194 6.33 -12.85 9.50
CA GLU A 194 5.72 -12.52 10.79
C GLU A 194 6.19 -11.17 11.32
N LEU A 195 5.25 -10.35 11.77
CA LEU A 195 5.53 -9.05 12.38
C LEU A 195 5.55 -9.11 13.93
N GLY A 196 5.90 -10.28 14.49
CA GLY A 196 5.86 -10.51 15.95
C GLY A 196 6.81 -9.65 16.78
N GLU A 197 7.96 -9.24 16.24
CA GLU A 197 9.00 -8.51 16.95
C GLU A 197 8.96 -6.97 16.79
N ILE A 198 7.82 -6.41 16.39
CA ILE A 198 7.67 -4.94 16.20
C ILE A 198 7.80 -4.16 17.54
N HIS A 199 7.99 -4.85 18.66
CA HIS A 199 7.92 -4.31 20.03
C HIS A 199 8.97 -3.27 20.43
N GLY A 200 9.59 -2.56 19.59
CA GLY A 200 10.53 -1.48 19.94
C GLY A 200 10.84 -0.58 18.76
N ILE A 201 10.24 -0.89 17.64
CA ILE A 201 10.63 -0.32 16.35
C ILE A 201 10.36 1.18 16.29
N PHE A 202 9.19 1.63 16.76
CA PHE A 202 8.80 3.04 16.71
C PHE A 202 9.29 3.89 17.88
N SER A 203 9.87 3.27 18.93
CA SER A 203 10.26 3.97 20.17
C SER A 203 11.48 4.91 20.01
N LYS A 204 12.21 4.82 18.89
CA LYS A 204 13.42 5.61 18.63
C LYS A 204 13.30 6.55 17.43
N LEU A 205 12.07 6.84 16.98
CA LEU A 205 11.85 7.72 15.85
C LEU A 205 11.82 9.17 16.30
N ASN A 206 12.67 10.00 15.68
CA ASN A 206 12.59 11.44 15.80
C ASN A 206 11.58 11.93 14.77
N SER A 207 10.45 12.40 15.24
CA SER A 207 9.41 12.97 14.40
C SER A 207 9.89 14.25 13.72
N GLY A 208 9.91 14.26 12.38
CA GLY A 208 10.21 15.46 11.59
C GLY A 208 8.98 16.36 11.42
N GLY A 209 9.19 17.61 11.04
CA GLY A 209 8.12 18.61 10.82
C GLY A 209 7.50 18.59 9.42
N TYR A 210 7.90 17.69 8.52
CA TYR A 210 7.41 17.58 7.15
C TYR A 210 7.03 16.15 6.80
N THR A 211 6.16 15.99 5.80
CA THR A 211 5.59 14.71 5.38
C THR A 211 5.85 14.53 3.88
N PRO A 212 7.01 13.95 3.49
CA PRO A 212 7.41 13.75 2.09
C PRO A 212 6.80 12.46 1.52
N THR A 213 5.48 12.40 1.39
CA THR A 213 4.76 11.19 0.99
C THR A 213 5.15 10.69 -0.41
N GLY A 214 5.27 11.59 -1.38
CA GLY A 214 5.68 11.23 -2.75
C GLY A 214 7.08 10.61 -2.80
N PRO A 215 8.11 11.30 -2.30
CA PRO A 215 9.45 10.73 -2.20
C PRO A 215 9.50 9.41 -1.42
N ALA A 216 8.71 9.28 -0.34
CA ALA A 216 8.65 8.04 0.44
C ALA A 216 8.03 6.88 -0.35
N LEU A 217 6.97 7.12 -1.11
CA LEU A 217 6.37 6.14 -2.00
C LEU A 217 7.34 5.71 -3.12
N LYS A 218 8.10 6.66 -3.69
CA LYS A 218 9.11 6.37 -4.72
C LYS A 218 10.19 5.43 -4.20
N GLU A 219 10.73 5.72 -3.02
CA GLU A 219 11.72 4.85 -2.37
C GLU A 219 11.14 3.46 -2.02
N ALA A 220 9.89 3.40 -1.56
CA ALA A 220 9.18 2.14 -1.32
C ALA A 220 9.02 1.31 -2.61
N LEU A 221 8.70 1.97 -3.72
CA LEU A 221 8.61 1.34 -5.04
C LEU A 221 9.94 0.72 -5.47
N TYR A 222 11.05 1.44 -5.32
CA TYR A 222 12.39 0.92 -5.59
C TYR A 222 12.74 -0.29 -4.72
N SER A 223 12.28 -0.30 -3.48
CA SER A 223 12.50 -1.43 -2.56
C SER A 223 11.82 -2.72 -3.02
N PHE A 224 10.67 -2.62 -3.69
CA PHE A 224 10.03 -3.78 -4.34
C PHE A 224 10.75 -4.23 -5.60
N ALA A 225 11.25 -3.29 -6.38
CA ALA A 225 11.88 -3.59 -7.66
C ALA A 225 13.26 -4.25 -7.50
N GLY A 226 13.85 -4.21 -6.29
CA GLY A 226 15.23 -4.66 -6.06
C GLY A 226 16.24 -3.89 -6.91
N MET A 227 15.92 -2.64 -7.32
CA MET A 227 16.75 -1.84 -8.20
C MET A 227 18.09 -1.49 -7.53
N PRO A 228 19.23 -1.75 -8.19
CA PRO A 228 20.53 -1.32 -7.71
C PRO A 228 20.57 0.20 -7.53
N LEU A 229 21.34 0.66 -6.57
CA LEU A 229 21.50 2.09 -6.23
C LEU A 229 21.89 2.96 -7.45
N LEU A 230 22.57 2.39 -8.43
CA LEU A 230 23.03 3.04 -9.66
C LEU A 230 21.88 3.32 -10.66
N GLU A 231 20.81 2.53 -10.65
CA GLU A 231 19.63 2.81 -11.49
C GLU A 231 18.74 3.88 -10.84
N ARG A 232 18.72 3.97 -9.51
CA ARG A 232 18.06 5.06 -8.77
C ARG A 232 18.62 6.44 -9.13
N ILE A 233 19.95 6.54 -9.34
CA ILE A 233 20.63 7.79 -9.69
C ILE A 233 20.35 8.20 -11.14
N ARG A 234 20.17 7.26 -12.08
CA ARG A 234 19.84 7.57 -13.49
C ARG A 234 18.46 8.14 -13.68
N ASP A 235 17.47 7.69 -12.90
CA ASP A 235 16.09 8.22 -12.95
C ASP A 235 16.00 9.63 -12.33
N GLU A 236 16.97 10.01 -11.47
CA GLU A 236 17.05 11.35 -10.88
C GLU A 236 17.79 12.38 -11.77
N GLU A 237 18.62 11.94 -12.73
CA GLU A 237 19.44 12.82 -13.57
C GLU A 237 18.79 13.19 -14.92
N ASP A 238 17.62 12.64 -15.31
CA ASP A 238 17.06 12.94 -16.63
C ASP A 238 15.60 13.41 -16.63
N PRO A 239 15.35 14.70 -16.35
CA PRO A 239 14.18 15.38 -16.90
C PRO A 239 14.48 16.41 -17.98
N TYR A 240 15.72 16.80 -18.25
CA TYR A 240 16.05 17.82 -19.27
C TYR A 240 17.48 17.69 -19.83
N GLU A 241 17.74 16.70 -20.67
CA GLU A 241 18.77 16.87 -21.69
C GLU A 241 18.13 17.34 -23.00
N GLU A 242 18.14 18.65 -23.14
CA GLU A 242 18.47 19.45 -24.31
C GLU A 242 17.99 18.94 -25.68
N THR A 243 16.95 19.54 -26.19
CA THR A 243 16.94 19.87 -27.62
C THR A 243 17.69 21.19 -27.82
N GLY A 244 19.00 21.12 -27.86
CA GLY A 244 19.83 22.08 -28.52
C GLY A 244 19.99 21.65 -29.97
N PHE A 245 19.37 22.35 -30.86
CA PHE A 245 19.84 22.88 -32.14
C PHE A 245 18.65 23.51 -32.85
#